data_4d1924063d32ad363da286fa2f93cd77
#
_entry.id   4d1924063d32ad363da286fa2f93cd77
#
_cell.length_a   1.000
_cell.length_b   1.000
_cell.length_c   1.000
_cell.angle_alpha   90.00
_cell.angle_beta   90.00
_cell.angle_gamma   90.00
#
_symmetry.space_group_name_H-M   'P 1'
#
loop_
_entity.id
_entity.type
_entity.pdbx_description
1 polymer ?
#
loop_
_entity_poly.entity_id
_entity_poly.type
_entity_poly.pdbx_seq_one_letter_code
_entity_poly.pdbx_strand_id
1 'polypeptide(L)'
;MEYLTFFMLNVINPIKIKYFINLIRLNKPIGFMLLMWPCWFALAEIVQKKFQLINWYIYFFIGAVLMRSAGCIINDLVDIKIDRKVQRTFNRPLASNKITVLESFILLFFLLIFSLIILLQFTKIAIL
;
A
#
# COMPACT_ATOMS: atom_id res chain seq x y z
N MET A 1 -10.04 15.75 20.78
CA MET A 1 -9.87 16.51 19.55
C MET A 1 -8.43 16.99 19.33
N GLU A 2 -7.69 17.41 20.37
CA GLU A 2 -6.29 17.86 20.25
C GLU A 2 -5.32 16.80 19.72
N TYR A 3 -5.47 15.53 20.07
CA TYR A 3 -4.60 14.45 19.57
C TYR A 3 -4.75 14.22 18.06
N LEU A 4 -5.96 14.41 17.51
CA LEU A 4 -6.20 14.24 16.07
C LEU A 4 -5.61 15.40 15.27
N THR A 5 -5.72 16.63 15.78
CA THR A 5 -5.13 17.83 15.15
C THR A 5 -3.61 17.80 15.24
N PHE A 6 -3.05 17.40 16.38
CA PHE A 6 -1.60 17.19 16.53
C PHE A 6 -1.07 16.09 15.61
N PHE A 7 -1.82 14.99 15.47
CA PHE A 7 -1.50 13.89 14.54
C PHE A 7 -1.52 14.38 13.09
N MET A 8 -2.57 15.10 12.67
CA MET A 8 -2.69 15.64 11.31
C MET A 8 -1.58 16.64 10.99
N LEU A 9 -1.24 17.55 11.90
CA LEU A 9 -0.15 18.51 11.72
C LEU A 9 1.22 17.84 11.62
N ASN A 10 1.46 16.76 12.38
CA ASN A 10 2.70 15.98 12.29
C ASN A 10 2.80 15.16 10.99
N VAL A 11 1.69 14.69 10.45
CA VAL A 11 1.66 13.93 9.17
C VAL A 11 1.93 14.83 7.98
N ILE A 12 1.54 16.12 8.02
CA ILE A 12 1.71 17.11 6.94
C ILE A 12 3.17 17.58 6.81
N ASN A 13 4.06 17.24 7.75
CA ASN A 13 5.48 17.57 7.62
C ASN A 13 6.08 16.87 6.38
N PRO A 14 6.66 17.60 5.39
CA PRO A 14 7.18 17.03 4.15
C PRO A 14 8.25 15.95 4.37
N ILE A 15 9.01 16.06 5.46
CA ILE A 15 10.00 15.07 5.86
C ILE A 15 9.30 13.75 6.26
N LYS A 16 8.19 13.83 6.97
CA LYS A 16 7.45 12.66 7.43
C LYS A 16 6.71 11.97 6.30
N ILE A 17 6.17 12.73 5.35
CA ILE A 17 5.58 12.20 4.10
C ILE A 17 6.60 11.33 3.36
N LYS A 18 7.85 11.76 3.25
CA LYS A 18 8.93 10.97 2.63
C LYS A 18 9.15 9.64 3.35
N TYR A 19 9.05 9.61 4.68
CA TYR A 19 9.16 8.35 5.43
C TYR A 19 7.97 7.43 5.20
N PHE A 20 6.75 7.95 5.07
CA PHE A 20 5.57 7.15 4.70
C PHE A 20 5.70 6.57 3.29
N ILE A 21 6.15 7.36 2.31
CA ILE A 21 6.42 6.89 0.94
C ILE A 21 7.47 5.77 0.94
N ASN A 22 8.50 5.90 1.76
CA ASN A 22 9.52 4.85 1.91
C ASN A 22 8.99 3.60 2.60
N LEU A 23 8.09 3.74 3.58
CA LEU A 23 7.46 2.62 4.29
C LEU A 23 6.60 1.77 3.35
N ILE A 24 5.75 2.42 2.55
CA ILE A 24 4.90 1.74 1.55
C ILE A 24 5.69 1.35 0.28
N ARG A 25 6.97 1.71 0.20
CA ARG A 25 7.88 1.42 -0.92
C ARG A 25 7.37 1.88 -2.28
N LEU A 26 6.65 2.99 -2.32
CA LEU A 26 6.10 3.54 -3.56
C LEU A 26 7.20 3.94 -4.56
N ASN A 27 8.39 4.26 -4.06
CA ASN A 27 9.59 4.56 -4.84
C ASN A 27 10.20 3.34 -5.56
N LYS A 28 9.64 2.12 -5.33
CA LYS A 28 10.08 0.87 -5.97
C LYS A 28 8.92 0.24 -6.75
N PRO A 29 8.63 0.71 -7.98
CA PRO A 29 7.44 0.32 -8.73
C PRO A 29 7.37 -1.17 -9.09
N ILE A 30 8.51 -1.84 -9.21
CA ILE A 30 8.58 -3.26 -9.56
C ILE A 30 7.66 -4.11 -8.66
N GLY A 31 7.56 -3.77 -7.36
CA GLY A 31 6.79 -4.57 -6.40
C GLY A 31 5.29 -4.61 -6.69
N PHE A 32 4.64 -3.50 -7.01
CA PHE A 32 3.22 -3.49 -7.35
C PHE A 32 2.98 -3.90 -8.82
N MET A 33 3.94 -3.65 -9.73
CA MET A 33 3.86 -4.11 -11.11
C MET A 33 3.77 -5.63 -11.19
N LEU A 34 4.50 -6.37 -10.36
CA LEU A 34 4.43 -7.83 -10.30
C LEU A 34 3.04 -8.35 -9.91
N LEU A 35 2.28 -7.61 -9.10
CA LEU A 35 0.89 -7.97 -8.79
C LEU A 35 -0.08 -7.54 -9.90
N MET A 36 0.17 -6.41 -10.54
CA MET A 36 -0.68 -5.82 -11.55
C MET A 36 -0.66 -6.58 -12.89
N TRP A 37 0.54 -6.98 -13.38
CA TRP A 37 0.69 -7.59 -14.69
C TRP A 37 -0.16 -8.84 -14.92
N PRO A 38 -0.20 -9.84 -14.01
CA PRO A 38 -1.06 -11.00 -14.21
C PRO A 38 -2.53 -10.64 -14.35
N CYS A 39 -3.02 -9.66 -13.59
CA CYS A 39 -4.39 -9.18 -13.66
C CYS A 39 -4.67 -8.50 -15.01
N TRP A 40 -3.74 -7.70 -15.50
CA TRP A 40 -3.87 -7.01 -16.80
C TRP A 40 -3.81 -8.00 -17.96
N PHE A 41 -2.98 -9.05 -17.89
CA PHE A 41 -2.98 -10.11 -18.90
C PHE A 41 -4.31 -10.85 -18.94
N ALA A 42 -4.86 -11.22 -17.77
CA ALA A 42 -6.17 -11.87 -17.70
C ALA A 42 -7.29 -10.97 -18.26
N LEU A 43 -7.25 -9.66 -17.97
CA LEU A 43 -8.19 -8.70 -18.56
C LEU A 43 -8.06 -8.63 -20.10
N ALA A 44 -6.85 -8.58 -20.62
CA ALA A 44 -6.60 -8.50 -22.05
C ALA A 44 -7.17 -9.70 -22.81
N GLU A 45 -7.12 -10.89 -22.22
CA GLU A 45 -7.71 -12.11 -22.78
C GLU A 45 -9.24 -12.00 -22.89
N ILE A 46 -9.91 -11.44 -21.87
CA ILE A 46 -11.38 -11.36 -21.79
C ILE A 46 -11.90 -10.23 -22.71
N VAL A 47 -11.08 -9.20 -22.93
CA VAL A 47 -11.49 -7.91 -23.49
C VAL A 47 -11.17 -7.78 -24.97
N GLN A 48 -11.56 -8.70 -25.80
CA GLN A 48 -11.34 -8.51 -27.26
C GLN A 48 -12.20 -7.41 -27.91
N LYS A 49 -13.20 -6.82 -27.25
CA LYS A 49 -14.18 -5.94 -27.96
C LYS A 49 -14.85 -4.79 -27.19
N LYS A 50 -14.50 -4.39 -25.98
CA LYS A 50 -15.24 -3.29 -25.31
C LYS A 50 -14.34 -2.24 -24.63
N PHE A 51 -14.47 -1.00 -25.10
CA PHE A 51 -13.87 0.23 -24.55
C PHE A 51 -14.25 0.50 -23.06
N GLN A 52 -15.31 -0.16 -22.57
CA GLN A 52 -15.81 -0.04 -21.18
C GLN A 52 -14.88 -0.65 -20.11
N LEU A 53 -13.79 -1.26 -20.48
CA LEU A 53 -12.94 -2.03 -19.59
C LEU A 53 -11.69 -1.29 -19.10
N ILE A 54 -11.49 -0.04 -19.53
CA ILE A 54 -10.39 0.80 -19.02
C ILE A 54 -10.50 1.00 -17.50
N ASN A 55 -11.74 1.08 -16.98
CA ASN A 55 -11.98 1.18 -15.53
C ASN A 55 -11.45 -0.02 -14.75
N TRP A 56 -11.54 -1.23 -15.31
CA TRP A 56 -11.02 -2.44 -14.67
C TRP A 56 -9.51 -2.45 -14.60
N TYR A 57 -8.81 -1.97 -15.64
CA TYR A 57 -7.36 -1.79 -15.60
C TYR A 57 -6.95 -0.82 -14.49
N ILE A 58 -7.70 0.27 -14.31
CA ILE A 58 -7.47 1.26 -13.25
C ILE A 58 -7.72 0.64 -11.87
N TYR A 59 -8.82 -0.11 -11.68
CA TYR A 59 -9.12 -0.77 -10.41
C TYR A 59 -8.04 -1.78 -10.01
N PHE A 60 -7.58 -2.60 -10.95
CA PHE A 60 -6.48 -3.53 -10.68
C PHE A 60 -5.17 -2.82 -10.39
N PHE A 61 -4.88 -1.72 -11.09
CA PHE A 61 -3.69 -0.92 -10.83
C PHE A 61 -3.70 -0.35 -9.40
N ILE A 62 -4.79 0.35 -9.03
CA ILE A 62 -4.92 0.95 -7.70
C ILE A 62 -4.93 -0.13 -6.61
N GLY A 63 -5.68 -1.21 -6.82
CA GLY A 63 -5.72 -2.36 -5.92
C GLY A 63 -4.34 -2.97 -5.69
N ALA A 64 -3.56 -3.18 -6.75
CA ALA A 64 -2.19 -3.70 -6.66
C ALA A 64 -1.27 -2.77 -5.86
N VAL A 65 -1.36 -1.46 -6.07
CA VAL A 65 -0.57 -0.46 -5.32
C VAL A 65 -0.95 -0.49 -3.83
N LEU A 66 -2.26 -0.49 -3.50
CA LEU A 66 -2.75 -0.49 -2.12
C LEU A 66 -2.35 -1.77 -1.38
N MET A 67 -2.60 -2.94 -1.99
CA MET A 67 -2.30 -4.23 -1.37
C MET A 67 -0.80 -4.46 -1.22
N ARG A 68 0.01 -4.04 -2.20
CA ARG A 68 1.46 -4.10 -2.09
C ARG A 68 1.97 -3.22 -0.96
N SER A 69 1.42 -2.00 -0.83
CA SER A 69 1.76 -1.06 0.24
C SER A 69 1.41 -1.62 1.61
N ALA A 70 0.21 -2.19 1.77
CA ALA A 70 -0.23 -2.85 2.99
C ALA A 70 0.70 -4.01 3.38
N GLY A 71 1.04 -4.88 2.42
CA GLY A 71 1.98 -5.98 2.62
C GLY A 71 3.38 -5.52 3.06
N CYS A 72 3.88 -4.39 2.53
CA CYS A 72 5.15 -3.83 2.96
C CYS A 72 5.11 -3.37 4.42
N ILE A 73 4.01 -2.73 4.85
CA ILE A 73 3.84 -2.29 6.25
C ILE A 73 3.78 -3.49 7.18
N ILE A 74 3.01 -4.53 6.85
CA ILE A 74 2.91 -5.75 7.67
C ILE A 74 4.28 -6.40 7.83
N ASN A 75 5.03 -6.56 6.73
CA ASN A 75 6.37 -7.13 6.79
C ASN A 75 7.32 -6.32 7.67
N ASP A 76 7.34 -4.98 7.50
CA ASP A 76 8.20 -4.12 8.30
C ASP A 76 7.77 -4.08 9.78
N LEU A 77 6.47 -4.27 10.10
CA LEU A 77 5.98 -4.41 11.48
C LEU A 77 6.44 -5.71 12.14
N VAL A 78 6.36 -6.82 11.42
CA VAL A 78 6.80 -8.14 11.91
C VAL A 78 8.31 -8.16 12.10
N ASP A 79 9.05 -7.58 11.17
CA ASP A 79 10.51 -7.66 11.13
C ASP A 79 11.24 -6.56 11.92
N ILE A 80 10.56 -5.67 12.63
CA ILE A 80 11.16 -4.52 13.34
C ILE A 80 12.41 -4.92 14.15
N LYS A 81 12.34 -6.01 14.92
CA LYS A 81 13.44 -6.46 15.79
C LYS A 81 14.65 -6.95 14.99
N ILE A 82 14.41 -7.58 13.86
CA ILE A 82 15.42 -8.11 12.96
C ILE A 82 16.04 -6.97 12.17
N ASP A 83 15.22 -6.09 11.61
CA ASP A 83 15.62 -4.96 10.78
C ASP A 83 16.55 -3.99 11.51
N ARG A 84 16.39 -3.83 12.82
CA ARG A 84 17.28 -3.03 13.67
C ARG A 84 18.70 -3.58 13.78
N LYS A 85 18.88 -4.87 13.56
CA LYS A 85 20.19 -5.56 13.71
C LYS A 85 20.92 -5.71 12.38
N VAL A 86 20.25 -5.52 11.25
CA VAL A 86 20.81 -5.75 9.92
C VAL A 86 21.17 -4.42 9.26
N GLN A 87 22.42 -4.22 8.86
CA GLN A 87 22.91 -2.97 8.24
C GLN A 87 22.10 -2.51 7.03
N ARG A 88 21.60 -3.44 6.20
CA ARG A 88 20.80 -3.13 5.01
C ARG A 88 19.43 -2.55 5.34
N THR A 89 18.83 -2.94 6.45
CA THR A 89 17.44 -2.63 6.81
C THR A 89 17.31 -1.69 8.01
N PHE A 90 18.39 -1.45 8.73
CA PHE A 90 18.46 -0.53 9.87
C PHE A 90 17.87 0.87 9.59
N ASN A 91 18.00 1.38 8.36
CA ASN A 91 17.49 2.69 7.95
C ASN A 91 16.00 2.70 7.57
N ARG A 92 15.29 1.56 7.64
CA ARG A 92 13.84 1.53 7.40
C ARG A 92 13.12 2.43 8.40
N PRO A 93 12.04 3.12 7.99
CA PRO A 93 11.35 4.10 8.83
C PRO A 93 10.89 3.56 10.19
N LEU A 94 10.39 2.31 10.25
CA LEU A 94 9.99 1.65 11.49
C LEU A 94 11.20 1.19 12.33
N ALA A 95 12.22 0.61 11.71
CA ALA A 95 13.41 0.15 12.41
C ALA A 95 14.19 1.32 13.05
N SER A 96 14.25 2.46 12.35
CA SER A 96 14.92 3.69 12.81
C SER A 96 14.05 4.62 13.67
N ASN A 97 12.83 4.19 14.07
CA ASN A 97 11.87 4.96 14.88
C ASN A 97 11.45 6.32 14.26
N LYS A 98 11.56 6.49 12.95
CA LYS A 98 11.10 7.71 12.24
C LYS A 98 9.59 7.73 12.06
N ILE A 99 8.96 6.56 12.07
CA ILE A 99 7.52 6.34 12.11
C ILE A 99 7.23 5.43 13.29
N THR A 100 6.18 5.75 14.04
CA THR A 100 5.74 4.92 15.16
C THR A 100 4.94 3.71 14.68
N VAL A 101 4.90 2.66 15.49
CA VAL A 101 4.08 1.47 15.22
C VAL A 101 2.61 1.84 15.07
N LEU A 102 2.10 2.75 15.91
CA LEU A 102 0.71 3.22 15.86
C LEU A 102 0.39 3.93 14.52
N GLU A 103 1.27 4.82 14.06
CA GLU A 103 1.10 5.50 12.78
C GLU A 103 1.07 4.52 11.61
N SER A 104 1.89 3.47 11.69
CA SER A 104 1.92 2.42 10.67
C SER A 104 0.64 1.59 10.66
N PHE A 105 0.07 1.28 11.82
CA PHE A 105 -1.23 0.60 11.92
C PHE A 105 -2.37 1.46 11.39
N ILE A 106 -2.38 2.76 11.68
CA ILE A 106 -3.40 3.67 11.14
C ILE A 106 -3.32 3.73 9.61
N LEU A 107 -2.11 3.88 9.06
CA LEU A 107 -1.92 3.87 7.61
C LEU A 107 -2.36 2.55 6.98
N LEU A 108 -1.98 1.42 7.58
CA LEU A 108 -2.39 0.08 7.17
C LEU A 108 -3.91 -0.05 7.12
N PHE A 109 -4.61 0.40 8.16
CA PHE A 109 -6.06 0.37 8.25
C PHE A 109 -6.73 1.13 7.09
N PHE A 110 -6.26 2.34 6.79
CA PHE A 110 -6.77 3.11 5.65
C PHE A 110 -6.50 2.40 4.30
N LEU A 111 -5.30 1.86 4.10
CA LEU A 111 -4.98 1.12 2.87
C LEU A 111 -5.90 -0.09 2.68
N LEU A 112 -6.20 -0.83 3.75
CA LEU A 112 -7.10 -1.98 3.71
C LEU A 112 -8.54 -1.57 3.43
N ILE A 113 -9.05 -0.47 4.03
CA ILE A 113 -10.39 0.04 3.74
C ILE A 113 -10.50 0.45 2.27
N PHE A 114 -9.55 1.24 1.74
CA PHE A 114 -9.59 1.64 0.33
C PHE A 114 -9.49 0.44 -0.61
N SER A 115 -8.66 -0.55 -0.27
CA SER A 115 -8.58 -1.79 -1.02
C SER A 115 -9.90 -2.57 -1.02
N LEU A 116 -10.58 -2.62 0.12
CA LEU A 116 -11.90 -3.25 0.25
C LEU A 116 -12.95 -2.55 -0.60
N ILE A 117 -12.97 -1.20 -0.60
CA ILE A 117 -13.89 -0.43 -1.45
C ILE A 117 -13.70 -0.78 -2.94
N ILE A 118 -12.45 -0.92 -3.38
CA ILE A 118 -12.16 -1.34 -4.75
C ILE A 118 -12.63 -2.78 -4.99
N LEU A 119 -12.37 -3.69 -4.07
CA LEU A 119 -12.80 -5.09 -4.17
C LEU A 119 -14.32 -5.21 -4.32
N LEU A 120 -15.09 -4.40 -3.59
CA LEU A 120 -16.55 -4.38 -3.66
C LEU A 120 -17.12 -3.91 -5.02
N GLN A 121 -16.29 -3.34 -5.90
CA GLN A 121 -16.69 -3.02 -7.27
C GLN A 121 -16.70 -4.25 -8.19
N PHE A 122 -16.08 -5.36 -7.76
CA PHE A 122 -16.04 -6.59 -8.54
C PHE A 122 -17.32 -7.42 -8.35
N THR A 123 -17.51 -8.43 -9.21
CA THR A 123 -18.66 -9.34 -9.12
C THR A 123 -18.61 -10.19 -7.85
N LYS A 124 -19.77 -10.65 -7.40
CA LYS A 124 -19.88 -11.53 -6.21
C LYS A 124 -18.97 -12.76 -6.28
N ILE A 125 -18.78 -13.33 -7.47
CA ILE A 125 -17.91 -14.50 -7.68
C ILE A 125 -16.43 -14.14 -7.47
N ALA A 126 -16.03 -12.91 -7.74
CA ALA A 126 -14.65 -12.48 -7.53
C ALA A 126 -14.34 -12.09 -6.07
N ILE A 127 -15.39 -11.89 -5.26
CA ILE A 127 -15.27 -11.51 -3.84
C ILE A 127 -15.24 -12.76 -2.93
N LEU A 128 -15.84 -13.88 -3.35
CA LEU A 128 -15.89 -15.16 -2.64
C LEU A 128 -14.64 -16.00 -2.91
#